data_8878523d1e92b7f1150adee3d513ae74
#
_entry.id   8878523d1e92b7f1150adee3d513ae74
#
_cell.length_a   1.000
_cell.length_b   1.000
_cell.length_c   1.000
_cell.angle_alpha   90.00
_cell.angle_beta   90.00
_cell.angle_gamma   90.00
#
_symmetry.space_group_name_H-M   'P 1'
#
loop_
_entity.id
_entity.type
_entity.pdbx_description
1 polymer ?
#
loop_
_entity_poly.entity_id
_entity_poly.type
_entity_poly.pdbx_seq_one_letter_code
_entity_poly.pdbx_strand_id
1 'polypeptide(L)'
;NGPGTGAKGLWRAQPSKPRRRALRLRELMVMVPALDEFLDFMARLAQAQHQVLSGREPSWRPAPDAFDQALEHRMPPLGFRALRRDLDWQGDLRSILDALALHVGERQRPLLQALRDANADALQAIAEDVLEQRAGSADTRGLMPLVAAALQVAWVRLAAALPRPPAQPLAEARALCPCCGSPPVASVVHNEPYRSGVRFLHCALCATEWHLERVKCSNCETGGQLLYLGLDDEQGEPFLPVQAEACGACESYLKIVLRQLQGRADPVADDLASLPLDLMLADEGVYARSGYNPLLVFGE
;
A
#
# COMPACT_ATOMS: atom_id res chain seq x y z
N ASN A 1 20.88 -14.83 -5.87
CA ASN A 1 20.08 -16.02 -6.17
C ASN A 1 18.87 -16.06 -5.22
N GLY A 2 17.77 -15.36 -5.58
CA GLY A 2 16.49 -15.51 -4.90
C GLY A 2 15.87 -16.85 -5.31
N PRO A 3 15.15 -17.57 -4.42
CA PRO A 3 14.48 -18.80 -4.81
C PRO A 3 13.41 -18.50 -5.83
N GLY A 4 13.60 -18.94 -7.05
CA GLY A 4 12.63 -18.82 -8.12
C GLY A 4 11.44 -19.70 -7.88
N THR A 5 10.37 -19.10 -7.37
CA THR A 5 9.04 -19.57 -7.71
C THR A 5 8.78 -19.02 -9.10
N GLY A 6 8.33 -19.86 -10.04
CA GLY A 6 8.15 -19.47 -11.44
C GLY A 6 7.38 -18.15 -11.63
N ALA A 7 7.28 -17.63 -12.86
CA ALA A 7 6.74 -16.29 -13.21
C ALA A 7 5.42 -15.88 -12.52
N LYS A 8 4.67 -16.82 -11.96
CA LYS A 8 3.39 -16.66 -11.26
C LYS A 8 3.49 -16.86 -9.73
N GLY A 9 4.70 -16.78 -9.15
CA GLY A 9 4.90 -16.97 -7.71
C GLY A 9 4.54 -15.76 -6.87
N LEU A 10 4.59 -15.93 -5.54
CA LEU A 10 4.43 -14.86 -4.56
C LEU A 10 5.77 -14.14 -4.35
N TRP A 11 5.74 -12.81 -4.28
CA TRP A 11 6.92 -11.99 -4.05
C TRP A 11 6.92 -11.41 -2.63
N ARG A 12 8.04 -11.61 -1.93
CA ARG A 12 8.24 -11.06 -0.59
C ARG A 12 8.31 -9.52 -0.61
N ALA A 13 7.89 -8.91 0.47
CA ALA A 13 8.16 -7.52 0.76
C ALA A 13 9.67 -7.22 0.70
N GLN A 14 10.01 -6.07 0.17
CA GLN A 14 11.40 -5.59 0.09
C GLN A 14 11.56 -4.33 0.92
N PRO A 15 12.45 -4.31 1.91
CA PRO A 15 12.69 -3.12 2.76
C PRO A 15 13.13 -1.87 1.98
N SER A 16 13.65 -2.04 0.75
CA SER A 16 14.03 -0.92 -0.12
C SER A 16 12.86 -0.24 -0.83
N LYS A 17 11.64 -0.81 -0.78
CA LYS A 17 10.46 -0.23 -1.45
C LYS A 17 10.15 1.21 -1.03
N PRO A 18 10.15 1.61 0.26
CA PRO A 18 9.90 2.99 0.64
C PRO A 18 10.90 4.00 0.05
N ARG A 19 12.19 3.63 -0.09
CA ARG A 19 13.19 4.47 -0.76
C ARG A 19 12.85 4.70 -2.23
N ARG A 20 12.48 3.66 -2.96
CA ARG A 20 12.07 3.75 -4.37
C ARG A 20 10.82 4.61 -4.51
N ARG A 21 9.86 4.43 -3.61
CA ARG A 21 8.64 5.25 -3.53
C ARG A 21 8.95 6.72 -3.34
N ALA A 22 9.83 7.07 -2.41
CA ALA A 22 10.24 8.46 -2.19
C ALA A 22 10.84 9.10 -3.44
N LEU A 23 11.66 8.37 -4.20
CA LEU A 23 12.19 8.85 -5.47
C LEU A 23 11.09 9.03 -6.53
N ARG A 24 10.19 8.05 -6.63
CA ARG A 24 9.06 8.13 -7.59
C ARG A 24 8.13 9.30 -7.28
N LEU A 25 7.79 9.53 -6.02
CA LEU A 25 6.96 10.67 -5.61
C LEU A 25 7.56 12.01 -6.02
N ARG A 26 8.89 12.17 -5.90
CA ARG A 26 9.57 13.39 -6.37
C ARG A 26 9.51 13.57 -7.90
N GLU A 27 9.56 12.48 -8.66
CA GLU A 27 9.34 12.54 -10.12
C GLU A 27 7.90 12.97 -10.44
N LEU A 28 6.93 12.42 -9.71
CA LEU A 28 5.50 12.71 -9.90
C LEU A 28 5.11 14.14 -9.54
N MET A 29 5.81 14.82 -8.61
CA MET A 29 5.60 16.25 -8.32
C MET A 29 5.73 17.12 -9.58
N VAL A 30 6.66 16.80 -10.46
CA VAL A 30 6.86 17.53 -11.71
C VAL A 30 5.76 17.22 -12.74
N MET A 31 5.28 15.98 -12.73
CA MET A 31 4.24 15.50 -13.65
C MET A 31 2.84 15.98 -13.26
N VAL A 32 2.57 16.11 -11.95
CA VAL A 32 1.26 16.50 -11.40
C VAL A 32 1.41 17.71 -10.48
N PRO A 33 1.67 18.91 -11.03
CA PRO A 33 1.95 20.10 -10.22
C PRO A 33 0.82 20.51 -9.27
N ALA A 34 -0.43 20.16 -9.59
CA ALA A 34 -1.59 20.41 -8.72
C ALA A 34 -1.52 19.65 -7.37
N LEU A 35 -0.67 18.61 -7.26
CA LEU A 35 -0.48 17.80 -6.06
C LEU A 35 0.94 17.93 -5.49
N ASP A 36 1.73 18.89 -5.90
CA ASP A 36 3.16 19.00 -5.58
C ASP A 36 3.44 19.02 -4.06
N GLU A 37 2.76 19.88 -3.29
CA GLU A 37 2.90 19.95 -1.82
C GLU A 37 2.53 18.63 -1.14
N PHE A 38 1.46 17.97 -1.61
CA PHE A 38 1.03 16.69 -1.10
C PHE A 38 2.04 15.59 -1.42
N LEU A 39 2.51 15.51 -2.66
CA LEU A 39 3.47 14.51 -3.09
C LEU A 39 4.85 14.72 -2.44
N ASP A 40 5.27 15.97 -2.17
CA ASP A 40 6.49 16.26 -1.40
C ASP A 40 6.38 15.74 0.02
N PHE A 41 5.26 16.01 0.70
CA PHE A 41 5.03 15.46 2.05
C PHE A 41 5.06 13.93 2.04
N MET A 42 4.42 13.29 1.07
CA MET A 42 4.43 11.83 0.93
C MET A 42 5.84 11.28 0.60
N ALA A 43 6.63 12.01 -0.17
CA ALA A 43 8.03 11.65 -0.44
C ALA A 43 8.89 11.70 0.83
N ARG A 44 8.71 12.72 1.68
CA ARG A 44 9.38 12.83 2.99
C ARG A 44 8.93 11.71 3.93
N LEU A 45 7.65 11.40 3.97
CA LEU A 45 7.10 10.29 4.75
C LEU A 45 7.68 8.94 4.31
N ALA A 46 7.73 8.67 3.01
CA ALA A 46 8.35 7.45 2.48
C ALA A 46 9.86 7.39 2.77
N GLN A 47 10.56 8.52 2.75
CA GLN A 47 11.96 8.59 3.15
C GLN A 47 12.14 8.29 4.65
N ALA A 48 11.27 8.81 5.52
CA ALA A 48 11.28 8.52 6.95
C ALA A 48 11.00 7.02 7.21
N GLN A 49 10.01 6.43 6.52
CA GLN A 49 9.77 4.98 6.58
C GLN A 49 11.04 4.18 6.23
N HIS A 50 11.77 4.58 5.18
CA HIS A 50 13.00 3.90 4.79
C HIS A 50 14.09 4.00 5.86
N GLN A 51 14.27 5.19 6.45
CA GLN A 51 15.25 5.40 7.52
C GLN A 51 14.95 4.51 8.72
N VAL A 52 13.68 4.44 9.15
CA VAL A 52 13.26 3.61 10.28
C VAL A 52 13.44 2.12 9.98
N LEU A 53 13.06 1.66 8.77
CA LEU A 53 13.27 0.26 8.36
C LEU A 53 14.74 -0.15 8.34
N SER A 54 15.64 0.78 8.02
CA SER A 54 17.07 0.51 7.87
C SER A 54 17.88 0.71 9.15
N GLY A 55 17.42 1.57 10.05
CA GLY A 55 18.20 2.04 11.20
C GLY A 55 17.62 1.68 12.56
N ARG A 56 16.36 1.27 12.65
CA ARG A 56 15.71 0.94 13.91
C ARG A 56 15.45 -0.55 14.09
N GLU A 57 15.98 -1.12 15.17
CA GLU A 57 15.62 -2.46 15.61
C GLU A 57 14.32 -2.41 16.44
N PRO A 58 13.31 -3.28 16.15
CA PRO A 58 12.11 -3.37 16.96
C PRO A 58 12.41 -3.97 18.33
N SER A 59 11.67 -3.54 19.36
CA SER A 59 11.80 -4.09 20.72
C SER A 59 11.24 -5.52 20.84
N TRP A 60 10.41 -5.94 19.91
CA TRP A 60 9.81 -7.28 19.87
C TRP A 60 10.00 -7.91 18.50
N ARG A 61 10.31 -9.20 18.49
CA ARG A 61 10.32 -10.05 17.29
C ARG A 61 9.62 -11.36 17.60
N PRO A 62 8.84 -11.91 16.65
CA PRO A 62 8.24 -13.21 16.84
C PRO A 62 9.30 -14.31 16.90
N ALA A 63 9.01 -15.38 17.64
CA ALA A 63 9.82 -16.59 17.61
C ALA A 63 9.87 -17.18 16.19
N PRO A 64 10.95 -17.88 15.81
CA PRO A 64 11.11 -18.41 14.45
C PRO A 64 9.97 -19.32 13.99
N ASP A 65 9.34 -20.05 14.91
CA ASP A 65 8.24 -21.00 14.70
C ASP A 65 6.83 -20.37 14.85
N ALA A 66 6.76 -19.10 15.23
CA ALA A 66 5.48 -18.42 15.52
C ALA A 66 4.48 -18.43 14.33
N PHE A 67 4.97 -18.60 13.12
CA PHE A 67 4.16 -18.56 11.91
C PHE A 67 3.93 -19.93 11.26
N ASP A 68 4.53 -21.00 11.79
CA ASP A 68 4.52 -22.32 11.13
C ASP A 68 3.10 -22.86 10.95
N GLN A 69 2.27 -22.80 11.98
CA GLN A 69 0.89 -23.24 11.91
C GLN A 69 0.07 -22.48 10.85
N ALA A 70 0.20 -21.15 10.82
CA ALA A 70 -0.49 -20.32 9.82
C ALA A 70 -0.02 -20.66 8.38
N LEU A 71 1.28 -20.83 8.20
CA LEU A 71 1.87 -21.19 6.90
C LEU A 71 1.47 -22.60 6.45
N GLU A 72 1.34 -23.53 7.37
CA GLU A 72 0.90 -24.91 7.09
C GLU A 72 -0.57 -24.95 6.66
N HIS A 73 -1.42 -24.22 7.36
CA HIS A 73 -2.87 -24.15 7.08
C HIS A 73 -3.26 -23.10 6.03
N ARG A 74 -2.29 -22.47 5.33
CA ARG A 74 -2.52 -21.44 4.31
C ARG A 74 -3.30 -20.22 4.83
N MET A 75 -3.20 -19.92 6.11
CA MET A 75 -3.73 -18.70 6.70
C MET A 75 -2.70 -17.58 6.59
N PRO A 76 -3.13 -16.29 6.52
CA PRO A 76 -2.21 -15.17 6.57
C PRO A 76 -1.38 -15.18 7.86
N PRO A 77 -0.05 -15.45 7.82
CA PRO A 77 0.76 -15.55 9.01
C PRO A 77 0.92 -14.22 9.77
N LEU A 78 0.72 -13.11 9.08
CA LEU A 78 0.83 -11.76 9.62
C LEU A 78 -0.54 -11.08 9.75
N GLY A 79 -1.61 -11.85 10.00
CA GLY A 79 -2.95 -11.32 10.20
C GLY A 79 -2.97 -10.27 11.31
N PHE A 80 -3.45 -9.05 10.99
CA PHE A 80 -3.34 -7.90 11.91
C PHE A 80 -4.12 -8.09 13.23
N ARG A 81 -5.21 -8.86 13.21
CA ARG A 81 -5.99 -9.11 14.43
C ARG A 81 -5.21 -9.88 15.51
N ALA A 82 -4.28 -10.75 15.08
CA ALA A 82 -3.44 -11.53 15.99
C ALA A 82 -2.20 -10.75 16.46
N LEU A 83 -1.62 -9.91 15.62
CA LEU A 83 -0.30 -9.31 15.84
C LEU A 83 -0.32 -7.86 16.35
N ARG A 84 -1.41 -7.13 16.18
CA ARG A 84 -1.48 -5.68 16.40
C ARG A 84 -1.03 -5.19 17.79
N ARG A 85 -1.19 -6.03 18.83
CA ARG A 85 -0.86 -5.65 20.22
C ARG A 85 0.60 -5.85 20.58
N ASP A 86 1.27 -6.79 19.91
CA ASP A 86 2.64 -7.19 20.22
C ASP A 86 3.68 -6.43 19.41
N LEU A 87 3.24 -5.70 18.38
CA LEU A 87 4.13 -4.98 17.48
C LEU A 87 4.58 -3.65 18.09
N ASP A 88 5.88 -3.38 17.96
CA ASP A 88 6.50 -2.10 18.35
C ASP A 88 6.31 -1.01 17.27
N TRP A 89 5.12 -0.93 16.68
CA TRP A 89 4.80 0.05 15.66
C TRP A 89 4.71 1.48 16.22
N GLN A 90 4.37 1.66 17.50
CA GLN A 90 4.36 2.98 18.15
C GLN A 90 5.80 3.53 18.29
N GLY A 91 6.78 2.68 18.50
CA GLY A 91 8.20 3.07 18.45
C GLY A 91 8.63 3.45 17.03
N ASP A 92 8.14 2.74 16.01
CA ASP A 92 8.34 3.13 14.60
C ASP A 92 7.68 4.48 14.30
N LEU A 93 6.45 4.72 14.82
CA LEU A 93 5.77 6.01 14.68
C LEU A 93 6.60 7.15 15.25
N ARG A 94 7.07 7.03 16.49
CA ARG A 94 7.92 8.06 17.12
C ARG A 94 9.14 8.38 16.27
N SER A 95 9.81 7.36 15.75
CA SER A 95 11.00 7.54 14.90
C SER A 95 10.66 8.21 13.56
N ILE A 96 9.49 7.92 12.97
CA ILE A 96 8.98 8.60 11.76
C ILE A 96 8.70 10.07 12.08
N LEU A 97 8.02 10.37 13.19
CA LEU A 97 7.70 11.75 13.59
C LEU A 97 8.98 12.57 13.84
N ASP A 98 10.03 11.97 14.42
CA ASP A 98 11.33 12.62 14.63
C ASP A 98 12.02 12.92 13.30
N ALA A 99 12.02 11.98 12.36
CA ALA A 99 12.59 12.19 11.03
C ALA A 99 11.84 13.27 10.22
N LEU A 100 10.52 13.39 10.40
CA LEU A 100 9.70 14.39 9.73
C LEU A 100 9.80 15.79 10.35
N ALA A 101 10.01 15.89 11.66
CA ALA A 101 9.95 17.15 12.41
C ALA A 101 10.85 18.26 11.84
N LEU A 102 11.99 17.88 11.24
CA LEU A 102 12.96 18.80 10.64
C LEU A 102 12.52 19.33 9.25
N HIS A 103 11.49 18.73 8.65
CA HIS A 103 11.13 18.91 7.24
C HIS A 103 9.68 19.28 7.00
N VAL A 104 8.86 19.42 8.04
CA VAL A 104 7.44 19.74 7.91
C VAL A 104 7.16 21.23 8.11
N GLY A 105 6.20 21.74 7.33
CA GLY A 105 5.72 23.11 7.44
C GLY A 105 4.77 23.31 8.64
N GLU A 106 4.29 24.55 8.78
CA GLU A 106 3.40 24.93 9.88
C GLU A 106 2.09 24.17 9.91
N ARG A 107 1.56 23.81 8.74
CA ARG A 107 0.29 23.05 8.61
C ARG A 107 0.36 21.62 9.16
N GLN A 108 1.52 20.97 9.04
CA GLN A 108 1.70 19.58 9.46
C GLN A 108 2.17 19.46 10.92
N ARG A 109 2.80 20.50 11.49
CA ARG A 109 3.32 20.47 12.88
C ARG A 109 2.25 20.10 13.93
N PRO A 110 1.02 20.64 13.88
CA PRO A 110 -0.03 20.25 14.82
C PRO A 110 -0.37 18.75 14.77
N LEU A 111 -0.34 18.13 13.58
CA LEU A 111 -0.62 16.70 13.42
C LEU A 111 0.48 15.85 14.07
N LEU A 112 1.75 16.23 13.87
CA LEU A 112 2.87 15.54 14.52
C LEU A 112 2.79 15.67 16.04
N GLN A 113 2.45 16.86 16.54
CA GLN A 113 2.32 17.11 17.97
C GLN A 113 1.17 16.31 18.58
N ALA A 114 0.01 16.30 17.93
CA ALA A 114 -1.14 15.52 18.39
C ALA A 114 -0.80 14.02 18.54
N LEU A 115 -0.03 13.44 17.60
CA LEU A 115 0.41 12.05 17.69
C LEU A 115 1.48 11.83 18.79
N ARG A 116 2.30 12.83 19.09
CA ARG A 116 3.28 12.76 20.20
C ARG A 116 2.62 12.81 21.58
N ASP A 117 1.54 13.59 21.69
CA ASP A 117 0.81 13.79 22.93
C ASP A 117 -0.24 12.67 23.18
N ALA A 118 -0.60 11.92 22.13
CA ALA A 118 -1.55 10.82 22.23
C ALA A 118 -0.99 9.68 23.10
N ASN A 119 -1.83 9.16 23.99
CA ASN A 119 -1.47 7.98 24.77
C ASN A 119 -1.56 6.69 23.94
N ALA A 120 -1.04 5.59 24.48
CA ALA A 120 -0.97 4.32 23.77
C ALA A 120 -2.33 3.79 23.29
N ASP A 121 -3.37 3.98 24.09
CA ASP A 121 -4.73 3.49 23.75
C ASP A 121 -5.35 4.33 22.62
N ALA A 122 -5.18 5.65 22.66
CA ALA A 122 -5.62 6.52 21.56
C ALA A 122 -4.91 6.20 20.24
N LEU A 123 -3.59 5.99 20.28
CA LEU A 123 -2.84 5.54 19.10
C LEU A 123 -3.32 4.18 18.61
N GLN A 124 -3.62 3.25 19.54
CA GLN A 124 -4.12 1.92 19.19
C GLN A 124 -5.50 2.00 18.51
N ALA A 125 -6.39 2.88 18.97
CA ALA A 125 -7.68 3.09 18.34
C ALA A 125 -7.56 3.60 16.89
N ILE A 126 -6.65 4.56 16.63
CA ILE A 126 -6.38 5.04 15.28
C ILE A 126 -5.79 3.91 14.41
N ALA A 127 -4.90 3.08 14.96
CA ALA A 127 -4.33 1.95 14.24
C ALA A 127 -5.40 0.91 13.87
N GLU A 128 -6.37 0.68 14.74
CA GLU A 128 -7.51 -0.20 14.46
C GLU A 128 -8.38 0.34 13.33
N ASP A 129 -8.64 1.65 13.30
CA ASP A 129 -9.38 2.28 12.20
C ASP A 129 -8.63 2.11 10.87
N VAL A 130 -7.31 2.31 10.85
CA VAL A 130 -6.49 2.08 9.65
C VAL A 130 -6.53 0.62 9.20
N LEU A 131 -6.33 -0.34 10.12
CA LEU A 131 -6.26 -1.76 9.79
C LEU A 131 -7.61 -2.35 9.37
N GLU A 132 -8.69 -1.83 9.91
CA GLU A 132 -10.06 -2.24 9.58
C GLU A 132 -10.70 -1.35 8.50
N GLN A 133 -9.94 -0.44 7.90
CA GLN A 133 -10.37 0.45 6.81
C GLN A 133 -11.57 1.33 7.19
N ARG A 134 -11.68 1.72 8.47
CA ARG A 134 -12.70 2.67 8.91
C ARG A 134 -12.26 4.11 8.63
N ALA A 135 -13.21 4.98 8.37
CA ALA A 135 -12.92 6.38 8.03
C ALA A 135 -12.29 7.21 9.17
N GLY A 136 -12.36 6.70 10.41
CA GLY A 136 -11.96 7.44 11.59
C GLY A 136 -12.90 8.61 11.93
N SER A 137 -12.68 9.26 13.05
CA SER A 137 -13.40 10.49 13.43
C SER A 137 -12.81 11.71 12.70
N ALA A 138 -13.53 12.84 12.73
CA ALA A 138 -13.03 14.11 12.19
C ALA A 138 -11.68 14.51 12.80
N ASP A 139 -11.47 14.24 14.10
CA ASP A 139 -10.26 14.61 14.83
C ASP A 139 -9.08 13.65 14.52
N THR A 140 -9.36 12.38 14.22
CA THR A 140 -8.32 11.37 14.00
C THR A 140 -7.98 11.14 12.54
N ARG A 141 -8.88 11.47 11.62
CA ARG A 141 -8.75 11.22 10.17
C ARG A 141 -7.43 11.75 9.59
N GLY A 142 -7.05 12.99 9.92
CA GLY A 142 -5.79 13.59 9.48
C GLY A 142 -4.53 12.93 10.06
N LEU A 143 -4.64 12.16 11.14
CA LEU A 143 -3.54 11.46 11.80
C LEU A 143 -3.31 10.06 11.22
N MET A 144 -4.34 9.46 10.59
CA MET A 144 -4.33 8.09 10.07
C MET A 144 -3.18 7.81 9.10
N PRO A 145 -2.82 8.68 8.13
CA PRO A 145 -1.72 8.40 7.21
C PRO A 145 -0.36 8.23 7.90
N LEU A 146 -0.11 8.98 8.96
CA LEU A 146 1.15 8.88 9.74
C LEU A 146 1.19 7.57 10.55
N VAL A 147 0.07 7.20 11.18
CA VAL A 147 -0.08 5.90 11.85
C VAL A 147 0.04 4.75 10.86
N ALA A 148 -0.62 4.86 9.70
CA ALA A 148 -0.52 3.88 8.62
C ALA A 148 0.92 3.68 8.13
N ALA A 149 1.69 4.76 8.02
CA ALA A 149 3.09 4.68 7.64
C ALA A 149 3.93 3.88 8.64
N ALA A 150 3.67 4.02 9.94
CA ALA A 150 4.34 3.24 10.98
C ALA A 150 3.92 1.76 10.94
N LEU A 151 2.63 1.49 10.75
CA LEU A 151 2.13 0.13 10.58
C LEU A 151 2.74 -0.55 9.35
N GLN A 152 2.86 0.15 8.22
CA GLN A 152 3.54 -0.37 7.02
C GLN A 152 5.00 -0.73 7.33
N VAL A 153 5.73 0.08 8.10
CA VAL A 153 7.12 -0.23 8.51
C VAL A 153 7.17 -1.55 9.28
N ALA A 154 6.31 -1.72 10.29
CA ALA A 154 6.26 -2.93 11.10
C ALA A 154 5.92 -4.17 10.25
N TRP A 155 4.87 -4.10 9.42
CA TRP A 155 4.45 -5.23 8.58
C TRP A 155 5.44 -5.57 7.45
N VAL A 156 6.07 -4.58 6.83
CA VAL A 156 7.13 -4.82 5.82
C VAL A 156 8.32 -5.54 6.45
N ARG A 157 8.73 -5.14 7.66
CA ARG A 157 9.82 -5.78 8.41
C ARG A 157 9.49 -7.25 8.70
N LEU A 158 8.29 -7.54 9.20
CA LEU A 158 7.85 -8.90 9.48
C LEU A 158 7.73 -9.74 8.20
N ALA A 159 7.15 -9.20 7.14
CA ALA A 159 7.01 -9.92 5.88
C ALA A 159 8.37 -10.26 5.24
N ALA A 160 9.35 -9.37 5.39
CA ALA A 160 10.71 -9.63 4.94
C ALA A 160 11.42 -10.72 5.78
N ALA A 161 11.06 -10.84 7.06
CA ALA A 161 11.65 -11.78 8.01
C ALA A 161 10.97 -13.16 8.04
N LEU A 162 9.85 -13.38 7.31
CA LEU A 162 9.20 -14.69 7.27
C LEU A 162 10.17 -15.78 6.81
N PRO A 163 10.17 -16.97 7.45
CA PRO A 163 11.10 -18.07 7.11
C PRO A 163 10.88 -18.55 5.68
N ARG A 164 9.64 -18.58 5.22
CA ARG A 164 9.24 -18.93 3.86
C ARG A 164 8.07 -18.06 3.39
N PRO A 165 7.91 -17.82 2.07
CA PRO A 165 6.73 -17.11 1.59
C PRO A 165 5.47 -17.93 1.85
N PRO A 166 4.32 -17.28 2.17
CA PRO A 166 3.03 -17.96 2.22
C PRO A 166 2.70 -18.59 0.86
N ALA A 167 1.81 -19.59 0.87
CA ALA A 167 1.25 -20.14 -0.35
C ALA A 167 0.36 -19.09 -1.07
N GLN A 168 0.09 -19.32 -2.35
CA GLN A 168 -0.92 -18.52 -3.07
C GLN A 168 -2.27 -18.60 -2.33
N PRO A 169 -3.07 -17.52 -2.31
CA PRO A 169 -4.38 -17.54 -1.68
C PRO A 169 -5.26 -18.63 -2.25
N LEU A 170 -6.15 -19.17 -1.43
CA LEU A 170 -7.25 -20.01 -1.90
C LEU A 170 -8.18 -19.20 -2.81
N ALA A 171 -9.00 -19.88 -3.60
CA ALA A 171 -9.89 -19.23 -4.57
C ALA A 171 -10.77 -18.15 -3.93
N GLU A 172 -11.28 -18.43 -2.73
CA GLU A 172 -12.19 -17.56 -1.98
C GLU A 172 -11.51 -16.33 -1.36
N ALA A 173 -10.18 -16.29 -1.34
CA ALA A 173 -9.39 -15.26 -0.68
C ALA A 173 -8.40 -14.54 -1.61
N ARG A 174 -8.55 -14.68 -2.94
CA ARG A 174 -7.59 -14.10 -3.91
C ARG A 174 -7.52 -12.59 -3.89
N ALA A 175 -8.59 -11.93 -3.49
CA ALA A 175 -8.65 -10.48 -3.34
C ALA A 175 -7.79 -9.95 -2.17
N LEU A 176 -7.40 -10.80 -1.22
CA LEU A 176 -6.67 -10.41 -0.01
C LEU A 176 -5.22 -10.90 -0.03
N CYS A 177 -4.37 -10.17 0.67
CA CYS A 177 -2.94 -10.50 0.78
C CYS A 177 -2.74 -11.83 1.53
N PRO A 178 -2.08 -12.84 0.93
CA PRO A 178 -1.83 -14.12 1.59
C PRO A 178 -0.85 -14.01 2.77
N CYS A 179 -0.19 -12.87 2.92
CA CYS A 179 0.77 -12.62 3.97
C CYS A 179 0.10 -12.03 5.23
N CYS A 180 -0.72 -10.99 5.07
CA CYS A 180 -1.31 -10.25 6.21
C CYS A 180 -2.84 -10.10 6.16
N GLY A 181 -3.50 -10.55 5.11
CA GLY A 181 -4.96 -10.44 4.98
C GLY A 181 -5.48 -9.06 4.57
N SER A 182 -4.60 -8.07 4.36
CA SER A 182 -5.03 -6.73 3.92
C SER A 182 -5.39 -6.70 2.43
N PRO A 183 -6.26 -5.79 1.99
CA PRO A 183 -6.57 -5.60 0.58
C PRO A 183 -5.36 -5.05 -0.20
N PRO A 184 -5.39 -5.10 -1.54
CA PRO A 184 -4.40 -4.46 -2.38
C PRO A 184 -4.61 -2.93 -2.41
N VAL A 185 -3.51 -2.18 -2.59
CA VAL A 185 -3.57 -0.77 -2.96
C VAL A 185 -3.84 -0.61 -4.47
N ALA A 186 -3.17 -1.41 -5.27
CA ALA A 186 -3.28 -1.44 -6.73
C ALA A 186 -2.82 -2.79 -7.27
N SER A 187 -3.09 -3.06 -8.54
CA SER A 187 -2.41 -4.11 -9.27
C SER A 187 -1.21 -3.55 -10.06
N VAL A 188 -0.27 -4.42 -10.42
CA VAL A 188 0.96 -4.07 -11.14
C VAL A 188 1.18 -5.04 -12.28
N VAL A 189 1.39 -4.52 -13.47
CA VAL A 189 1.90 -5.31 -14.60
C VAL A 189 3.39 -5.07 -14.73
N HIS A 190 4.17 -6.11 -14.49
CA HIS A 190 5.63 -6.04 -14.53
C HIS A 190 6.19 -6.07 -15.95
N ASN A 191 7.39 -5.50 -16.11
CA ASN A 191 8.16 -5.52 -17.35
C ASN A 191 9.50 -6.25 -17.24
N GLU A 192 9.82 -6.82 -16.07
CA GLU A 192 11.07 -7.58 -15.91
C GLU A 192 10.99 -8.91 -16.67
N PRO A 193 12.15 -9.44 -17.16
CA PRO A 193 12.20 -10.57 -18.10
C PRO A 193 11.38 -11.80 -17.69
N TYR A 194 11.36 -12.14 -16.41
CA TYR A 194 10.65 -13.31 -15.89
C TYR A 194 9.19 -13.05 -15.49
N ARG A 195 8.73 -11.78 -15.54
CA ARG A 195 7.39 -11.36 -15.12
C ARG A 195 6.70 -10.43 -16.10
N SER A 196 7.29 -10.26 -17.30
CA SER A 196 6.76 -9.35 -18.31
C SER A 196 5.32 -9.71 -18.67
N GLY A 197 4.43 -8.72 -18.58
CA GLY A 197 3.00 -8.88 -18.86
C GLY A 197 2.21 -9.64 -17.78
N VAL A 198 2.85 -10.14 -16.72
CA VAL A 198 2.15 -10.80 -15.60
C VAL A 198 1.67 -9.76 -14.60
N ARG A 199 0.40 -9.88 -14.21
CA ARG A 199 -0.24 -9.02 -13.23
C ARG A 199 -0.09 -9.57 -11.81
N PHE A 200 0.22 -8.68 -10.88
CA PHE A 200 0.25 -8.94 -9.45
C PHE A 200 -0.61 -7.92 -8.71
N LEU A 201 -1.24 -8.33 -7.64
CA LEU A 201 -1.82 -7.41 -6.66
C LEU A 201 -0.73 -6.99 -5.66
N HIS A 202 -0.70 -5.72 -5.25
CA HIS A 202 0.27 -5.15 -4.32
C HIS A 202 -0.41 -4.82 -2.99
N CYS A 203 0.06 -5.42 -1.90
CA CYS A 203 -0.53 -5.24 -0.58
C CYS A 203 -0.39 -3.80 -0.07
N ALA A 204 -1.48 -3.23 0.42
CA ALA A 204 -1.53 -1.90 1.03
C ALA A 204 -0.67 -1.78 2.31
N LEU A 205 -0.49 -2.86 3.07
CA LEU A 205 0.15 -2.87 4.38
C LEU A 205 1.58 -3.44 4.34
N CYS A 206 1.76 -4.70 3.95
CA CYS A 206 3.06 -5.38 4.03
C CYS A 206 3.87 -5.34 2.72
N ALA A 207 3.34 -4.70 1.67
CA ALA A 207 3.97 -4.59 0.35
C ALA A 207 4.34 -5.92 -0.33
N THR A 208 3.71 -7.03 0.08
CA THR A 208 3.80 -8.31 -0.63
C THR A 208 3.02 -8.23 -1.94
N GLU A 209 3.53 -8.87 -2.97
CA GLU A 209 2.85 -8.99 -4.27
C GLU A 209 2.43 -10.44 -4.50
N TRP A 210 1.21 -10.66 -5.01
CA TRP A 210 0.69 -11.98 -5.35
C TRP A 210 -0.02 -11.97 -6.71
N HIS A 211 0.07 -13.07 -7.42
CA HIS A 211 -0.44 -13.20 -8.77
C HIS A 211 -1.97 -13.23 -8.82
N LEU A 212 -2.53 -12.50 -9.78
CA LEU A 212 -3.92 -12.61 -10.20
C LEU A 212 -3.99 -12.55 -11.74
N GLU A 213 -4.78 -13.42 -12.36
CA GLU A 213 -4.94 -13.46 -13.81
C GLU A 213 -5.48 -12.12 -14.36
N ARG A 214 -4.91 -11.64 -15.47
CA ARG A 214 -5.26 -10.32 -16.06
C ARG A 214 -6.72 -10.17 -16.47
N VAL A 215 -7.38 -11.28 -16.81
CA VAL A 215 -8.76 -11.28 -17.30
C VAL A 215 -9.80 -11.37 -16.18
N LYS A 216 -9.38 -11.34 -14.91
CA LYS A 216 -10.25 -11.45 -13.75
C LYS A 216 -10.33 -10.16 -12.98
N CYS A 217 -11.53 -9.78 -12.55
CA CYS A 217 -11.74 -8.72 -11.60
C CYS A 217 -11.03 -9.07 -10.26
N SER A 218 -10.35 -8.10 -9.66
CA SER A 218 -9.68 -8.27 -8.36
C SER A 218 -10.64 -8.34 -7.18
N ASN A 219 -11.91 -7.97 -7.37
CA ASN A 219 -12.93 -7.95 -6.33
C ASN A 219 -13.88 -9.16 -6.41
N CYS A 220 -14.50 -9.40 -7.57
CA CYS A 220 -15.50 -10.47 -7.72
C CYS A 220 -15.02 -11.66 -8.56
N GLU A 221 -13.79 -11.65 -9.06
CA GLU A 221 -13.17 -12.67 -9.92
C GLU A 221 -13.89 -12.97 -11.25
N THR A 222 -14.93 -12.23 -11.60
CA THR A 222 -15.61 -12.36 -12.90
C THR A 222 -14.66 -11.96 -14.03
N GLY A 223 -14.64 -12.71 -15.11
CA GLY A 223 -13.88 -12.41 -16.32
C GLY A 223 -14.72 -11.76 -17.42
N GLY A 224 -14.09 -11.09 -18.38
CA GLY A 224 -14.71 -10.66 -19.63
C GLY A 224 -15.54 -9.36 -19.59
N GLN A 225 -15.59 -8.66 -18.44
CA GLN A 225 -16.31 -7.38 -18.29
C GLN A 225 -15.41 -6.29 -17.70
N LEU A 226 -14.12 -6.33 -18.03
CA LEU A 226 -13.15 -5.35 -17.55
C LEU A 226 -12.98 -4.23 -18.58
N LEU A 227 -13.09 -2.99 -18.09
CA LEU A 227 -12.78 -1.76 -18.81
C LEU A 227 -11.54 -1.13 -18.20
N TYR A 228 -10.73 -0.46 -19.01
CA TYR A 228 -9.55 0.26 -18.59
C TYR A 228 -9.75 1.75 -18.85
N LEU A 229 -9.85 2.53 -17.78
CA LEU A 229 -10.09 3.97 -17.80
C LEU A 229 -8.82 4.67 -17.32
N GLY A 230 -8.34 5.64 -18.09
CA GLY A 230 -7.11 6.37 -17.80
C GLY A 230 -7.31 7.88 -17.90
N LEU A 231 -6.28 8.62 -17.53
CA LEU A 231 -6.16 10.05 -17.82
C LEU A 231 -5.21 10.18 -19.01
N ASP A 232 -5.66 10.84 -20.05
CA ASP A 232 -4.85 11.16 -21.21
C ASP A 232 -4.41 12.64 -21.17
N ASP A 233 -3.27 12.94 -21.79
CA ASP A 233 -2.80 14.29 -21.99
C ASP A 233 -3.52 14.95 -23.19
N GLU A 234 -3.14 16.20 -23.51
CA GLU A 234 -3.72 16.95 -24.65
C GLU A 234 -3.47 16.30 -26.00
N GLN A 235 -2.52 15.36 -26.09
CA GLN A 235 -2.19 14.61 -27.30
C GLN A 235 -2.94 13.26 -27.38
N GLY A 236 -3.68 12.90 -26.35
CA GLY A 236 -4.39 11.61 -26.23
C GLY A 236 -3.49 10.46 -25.82
N GLU A 237 -2.32 10.73 -25.28
CA GLU A 237 -1.41 9.72 -24.72
C GLU A 237 -1.63 9.56 -23.20
N PRO A 238 -1.40 8.37 -22.64
CA PRO A 238 -1.56 8.14 -21.21
C PRO A 238 -0.70 9.09 -20.36
N PHE A 239 -1.35 9.97 -19.60
CA PHE A 239 -0.68 10.98 -18.77
C PHE A 239 0.15 10.35 -17.64
N LEU A 240 -0.32 9.24 -17.06
CA LEU A 240 0.37 8.46 -16.04
C LEU A 240 0.36 6.97 -16.43
N PRO A 241 1.30 6.15 -15.92
CA PRO A 241 1.30 4.71 -16.14
C PRO A 241 0.24 3.99 -15.28
N VAL A 242 -0.92 4.61 -15.09
CA VAL A 242 -2.00 4.17 -14.22
C VAL A 242 -3.32 4.22 -14.96
N GLN A 243 -4.09 3.15 -14.85
CA GLN A 243 -5.48 3.08 -15.30
C GLN A 243 -6.36 2.54 -14.16
N ALA A 244 -7.65 2.81 -14.18
CA ALA A 244 -8.63 2.10 -13.39
C ALA A 244 -9.10 0.87 -14.17
N GLU A 245 -8.87 -0.33 -13.62
CA GLU A 245 -9.45 -1.56 -14.10
C GLU A 245 -10.85 -1.69 -13.49
N ALA A 246 -11.86 -1.25 -14.22
CA ALA A 246 -13.26 -1.22 -13.81
C ALA A 246 -13.99 -2.49 -14.24
N CYS A 247 -14.82 -3.04 -13.37
CA CYS A 247 -15.56 -4.26 -13.59
C CYS A 247 -17.06 -3.96 -13.77
N GLY A 248 -17.61 -4.24 -14.94
CA GLY A 248 -19.04 -4.08 -15.20
C GLY A 248 -19.96 -5.08 -14.47
N ALA A 249 -19.39 -6.14 -13.86
CA ALA A 249 -20.18 -7.12 -13.14
C ALA A 249 -20.44 -6.75 -11.67
N CYS A 250 -19.47 -6.09 -10.99
CA CYS A 250 -19.60 -5.71 -9.59
C CYS A 250 -19.46 -4.20 -9.34
N GLU A 251 -19.39 -3.42 -10.42
CA GLU A 251 -19.33 -1.95 -10.39
C GLU A 251 -18.23 -1.42 -9.46
N SER A 252 -17.07 -2.12 -9.43
CA SER A 252 -15.90 -1.70 -8.69
C SER A 252 -14.70 -1.51 -9.59
N TYR A 253 -13.72 -0.71 -9.15
CA TYR A 253 -12.44 -0.60 -9.83
C TYR A 253 -11.26 -0.77 -8.87
N LEU A 254 -10.16 -1.28 -9.43
CA LEU A 254 -8.84 -1.24 -8.81
C LEU A 254 -7.87 -0.58 -9.79
N LYS A 255 -7.02 0.33 -9.30
CA LYS A 255 -5.99 0.91 -10.16
C LYS A 255 -4.96 -0.15 -10.56
N ILE A 256 -4.53 -0.08 -11.81
CA ILE A 256 -3.49 -0.93 -12.40
C ILE A 256 -2.31 -0.08 -12.85
N VAL A 257 -1.13 -0.42 -12.36
CA VAL A 257 0.13 0.28 -12.65
C VAL A 257 0.89 -0.48 -13.73
N LEU A 258 1.12 0.18 -14.86
CA LEU A 258 1.72 -0.40 -16.05
C LEU A 258 3.23 -0.09 -16.10
N ARG A 259 4.07 -0.94 -15.52
CA ARG A 259 5.53 -0.79 -15.57
C ARG A 259 6.13 -0.94 -16.97
N GLN A 260 5.33 -1.41 -17.91
CA GLN A 260 5.69 -1.39 -19.33
C GLN A 260 5.80 0.03 -19.88
N LEU A 261 4.98 0.97 -19.39
CA LEU A 261 5.02 2.38 -19.77
C LEU A 261 6.09 3.15 -18.97
N GLN A 262 6.24 2.83 -17.69
CA GLN A 262 7.21 3.47 -16.80
C GLN A 262 7.80 2.43 -15.83
N GLY A 263 9.01 1.97 -16.09
CA GLY A 263 9.67 0.89 -15.33
C GLY A 263 9.88 1.17 -13.84
N ARG A 264 9.91 2.46 -13.44
CA ARG A 264 10.06 2.89 -12.04
C ARG A 264 8.74 3.17 -11.32
N ALA A 265 7.60 2.98 -11.98
CA ALA A 265 6.29 3.18 -11.37
C ALA A 265 6.14 2.34 -10.07
N ASP A 266 5.65 2.98 -9.02
CA ASP A 266 5.42 2.39 -7.70
C ASP A 266 3.92 2.35 -7.40
N PRO A 267 3.34 1.20 -7.02
CA PRO A 267 1.89 1.06 -6.84
C PRO A 267 1.27 2.05 -5.86
N VAL A 268 2.02 2.42 -4.81
CA VAL A 268 1.54 3.36 -3.80
C VAL A 268 1.74 4.81 -4.25
N ALA A 269 2.91 5.13 -4.82
CA ALA A 269 3.21 6.50 -5.26
C ALA A 269 2.34 6.93 -6.44
N ASP A 270 2.23 6.05 -7.44
CA ASP A 270 1.44 6.34 -8.64
C ASP A 270 -0.08 6.32 -8.33
N ASP A 271 -0.53 5.54 -7.34
CA ASP A 271 -1.89 5.63 -6.82
C ASP A 271 -2.18 7.00 -6.16
N LEU A 272 -1.24 7.53 -5.37
CA LEU A 272 -1.38 8.87 -4.76
C LEU A 272 -1.40 9.97 -5.83
N ALA A 273 -0.57 9.88 -6.85
CA ALA A 273 -0.48 10.88 -7.90
C ALA A 273 -1.65 10.85 -8.88
N SER A 274 -2.35 9.71 -9.00
CA SER A 274 -3.53 9.57 -9.86
C SER A 274 -4.85 9.79 -9.11
N LEU A 275 -4.85 10.53 -8.01
CA LEU A 275 -6.06 10.96 -7.29
C LEU A 275 -7.09 11.64 -8.20
N PRO A 276 -6.73 12.46 -9.22
CA PRO A 276 -7.72 13.00 -10.15
C PRO A 276 -8.58 11.94 -10.85
N LEU A 277 -8.02 10.75 -11.14
CA LEU A 277 -8.78 9.64 -11.70
C LEU A 277 -9.83 9.10 -10.71
N ASP A 278 -9.50 9.02 -9.42
CA ASP A 278 -10.47 8.63 -8.39
C ASP A 278 -11.61 9.64 -8.28
N LEU A 279 -11.31 10.93 -8.35
CA LEU A 279 -12.31 12.00 -8.27
C LEU A 279 -13.25 11.98 -9.49
N MET A 280 -12.71 11.77 -10.69
CA MET A 280 -13.53 11.64 -11.90
C MET A 280 -14.48 10.44 -11.82
N LEU A 281 -13.98 9.28 -11.40
CA LEU A 281 -14.79 8.08 -11.26
C LEU A 281 -15.85 8.20 -10.15
N ALA A 282 -15.52 8.92 -9.08
CA ALA A 282 -16.47 9.21 -8.00
C ALA A 282 -17.58 10.15 -8.46
N ASP A 283 -17.26 11.17 -9.31
CA ASP A 283 -18.22 12.11 -9.88
C ASP A 283 -19.16 11.41 -10.88
N GLU A 284 -18.63 10.48 -11.68
CA GLU A 284 -19.44 9.64 -12.56
C GLU A 284 -20.40 8.70 -11.80
N GLY A 285 -20.01 8.27 -10.58
CA GLY A 285 -20.85 7.49 -9.68
C GLY A 285 -21.17 6.07 -10.11
N VAL A 286 -20.47 5.53 -11.14
CA VAL A 286 -20.70 4.19 -11.67
C VAL A 286 -19.86 3.13 -10.96
N TYR A 287 -18.60 3.45 -10.67
CA TYR A 287 -17.65 2.47 -10.13
C TYR A 287 -17.15 2.87 -8.75
N ALA A 288 -17.27 1.97 -7.77
CA ALA A 288 -16.72 2.15 -6.44
C ALA A 288 -15.27 1.65 -6.38
N ARG A 289 -14.39 2.40 -5.67
CA ARG A 289 -13.02 1.98 -5.45
C ARG A 289 -12.96 0.73 -4.56
N SER A 290 -12.31 -0.34 -5.04
CA SER A 290 -12.07 -1.58 -4.28
C SER A 290 -10.67 -1.62 -3.64
N GLY A 291 -9.74 -0.79 -4.12
CA GLY A 291 -8.40 -0.68 -3.56
C GLY A 291 -8.37 0.18 -2.28
N TYR A 292 -7.44 -0.13 -1.38
CA TYR A 292 -7.22 0.63 -0.17
C TYR A 292 -5.79 1.16 -0.10
N ASN A 293 -5.65 2.49 -0.03
CA ASN A 293 -4.37 3.13 0.28
C ASN A 293 -4.46 3.80 1.65
N PRO A 294 -3.84 3.24 2.69
CA PRO A 294 -3.94 3.79 4.04
C PRO A 294 -3.24 5.14 4.22
N LEU A 295 -2.51 5.61 3.19
CA LEU A 295 -1.90 6.94 3.15
C LEU A 295 -2.84 8.00 2.56
N LEU A 296 -4.01 7.59 2.03
CA LEU A 296 -5.07 8.48 1.57
C LEU A 296 -6.21 8.54 2.59
N VAL A 297 -6.70 9.75 2.79
CA VAL A 297 -7.91 10.00 3.57
C VAL A 297 -8.91 10.68 2.65
N PHE A 298 -9.99 10.01 2.37
CA PHE A 298 -11.13 10.59 1.67
C PHE A 298 -12.03 11.27 2.69
N GLY A 299 -12.44 12.51 2.39
CA GLY A 299 -13.54 13.16 3.11
C GLY A 299 -14.87 12.42 2.85
N GLU A 300 -15.84 12.62 3.72
CA GLU A 300 -17.25 12.30 3.41
C GLU A 300 -17.77 13.27 2.37
#